data_6bbbffcecc896f90246e64eaaa385136
#
_entry.id   6bbbffcecc896f90246e64eaaa385136
#
_cell.length_a   1.000
_cell.length_b   1.000
_cell.length_c   1.000
_cell.angle_alpha   90.00
_cell.angle_beta   90.00
_cell.angle_gamma   90.00
#
_symmetry.space_group_name_H-M   'P 1'
#
loop_
_entity.id
_entity.type
_entity.pdbx_description
1 polymer ?
#
loop_
_entity_poly.entity_id
_entity_poly.type
_entity_poly.pdbx_seq_one_letter_code
_entity_poly.pdbx_strand_id
1 'polypeptide(L)'
;MGGGKLLLVLGGQPIVRSSVEALRPHVDDLVVVTGGGGEAIRAALAGLDVRFVENPRPEAGQGSSIAVGASALRAGTEAVIVALGDQPRVPPDVVTALLAAWHRTSKAIVAPVYRSLQGTPVLFAAEVVPELTALTGDAGARGVVGARPARVARVPFDHEMPPDVDTPDDFARLHVE
;
A
#
# COMPACT_ATOMS: atom_id res chain seq x y z
N MET A 1 -10.37 -2.97 -14.52
CA MET A 1 -11.63 -2.62 -13.82
C MET A 1 -11.34 -1.39 -12.97
N GLY A 2 -11.99 -0.25 -13.21
CA GLY A 2 -11.75 0.98 -12.42
C GLY A 2 -12.08 0.82 -10.93
N GLY A 3 -12.24 1.93 -10.18
CA GLY A 3 -12.47 1.91 -8.71
C GLY A 3 -13.57 0.97 -8.18
N GLY A 4 -14.42 0.42 -9.05
CA GLY A 4 -15.46 -0.55 -8.67
C GLY A 4 -14.92 -1.88 -8.10
N LYS A 5 -13.71 -2.32 -8.45
CA LYS A 5 -13.12 -3.56 -7.92
C LYS A 5 -12.87 -3.49 -6.42
N LEU A 6 -12.53 -2.32 -5.89
CA LEU A 6 -12.26 -2.10 -4.48
C LEU A 6 -13.49 -2.25 -3.58
N LEU A 7 -14.68 -2.15 -4.18
CA LEU A 7 -15.97 -2.27 -3.51
C LEU A 7 -16.57 -3.68 -3.59
N LEU A 8 -15.94 -4.60 -4.32
CA LEU A 8 -16.35 -5.99 -4.34
C LEU A 8 -16.27 -6.58 -2.93
N VAL A 9 -17.28 -7.38 -2.57
CA VAL A 9 -17.37 -7.96 -1.22
C VAL A 9 -16.67 -9.31 -1.18
N LEU A 10 -15.62 -9.40 -0.39
CA LEU A 10 -14.89 -10.64 -0.11
C LEU A 10 -14.96 -10.93 1.40
N GLY A 11 -15.40 -12.14 1.76
CA GLY A 11 -15.52 -12.49 3.17
C GLY A 11 -16.51 -11.61 3.97
N GLY A 12 -17.53 -11.05 3.32
CA GLY A 12 -18.56 -10.23 3.96
C GLY A 12 -18.25 -8.72 4.04
N GLN A 13 -17.11 -8.27 3.52
CA GLN A 13 -16.76 -6.84 3.52
C GLN A 13 -16.05 -6.40 2.23
N PRO A 14 -16.07 -5.10 1.89
CA PRO A 14 -15.40 -4.57 0.71
C PRO A 14 -13.89 -4.84 0.75
N ILE A 15 -13.28 -5.16 -0.41
CA ILE A 15 -11.84 -5.42 -0.57
C ILE A 15 -11.00 -4.31 0.06
N VAL A 16 -11.32 -3.05 -0.24
CA VAL A 16 -10.59 -1.90 0.31
C VAL A 16 -10.63 -1.85 1.83
N ARG A 17 -11.73 -2.29 2.44
CA ARG A 17 -11.86 -2.32 3.90
C ARG A 17 -10.92 -3.36 4.50
N SER A 18 -10.86 -4.57 3.94
CA SER A 18 -9.92 -5.61 4.38
C SER A 18 -8.47 -5.12 4.28
N SER A 19 -8.11 -4.48 3.16
CA SER A 19 -6.76 -3.93 2.96
C SER A 19 -6.39 -2.85 3.99
N VAL A 20 -7.35 -1.97 4.34
CA VAL A 20 -7.13 -0.92 5.35
C VAL A 20 -7.05 -1.51 6.76
N GLU A 21 -7.94 -2.43 7.11
CA GLU A 21 -7.96 -3.09 8.43
C GLU A 21 -6.69 -3.88 8.71
N ALA A 22 -6.08 -4.49 7.68
CA ALA A 22 -4.79 -5.18 7.81
C ALA A 22 -3.63 -4.23 8.19
N LEU A 23 -3.70 -2.97 7.82
CA LEU A 23 -2.63 -1.98 8.06
C LEU A 23 -2.87 -1.15 9.32
N ARG A 24 -4.14 -0.83 9.60
CA ARG A 24 -4.53 0.15 10.63
C ARG A 24 -3.91 -0.10 12.01
N PRO A 25 -3.81 -1.34 12.52
CA PRO A 25 -3.23 -1.61 13.84
C PRO A 25 -1.73 -1.31 13.96
N HIS A 26 -1.04 -1.11 12.85
CA HIS A 26 0.41 -1.01 12.78
C HIS A 26 0.92 0.41 12.55
N VAL A 27 0.02 1.40 12.37
CA VAL A 27 0.37 2.77 12.00
C VAL A 27 -0.40 3.79 12.86
N ASP A 28 0.22 4.93 13.15
CA ASP A 28 -0.41 6.02 13.91
C ASP A 28 -1.39 6.82 13.05
N ASP A 29 -1.11 6.95 11.75
CA ASP A 29 -1.90 7.69 10.78
C ASP A 29 -2.04 6.88 9.49
N LEU A 30 -3.24 6.80 8.94
CA LEU A 30 -3.50 6.10 7.69
C LEU A 30 -4.18 7.03 6.69
N VAL A 31 -3.51 7.21 5.54
CA VAL A 31 -4.00 8.04 4.44
C VAL A 31 -4.51 7.14 3.31
N VAL A 32 -5.78 7.30 2.96
CA VAL A 32 -6.38 6.64 1.79
C VAL A 32 -6.43 7.65 0.64
N VAL A 33 -5.71 7.37 -0.43
CA VAL A 33 -5.74 8.18 -1.64
C VAL A 33 -6.83 7.65 -2.57
N THR A 34 -7.76 8.52 -2.95
CA THR A 34 -8.83 8.19 -3.90
C THR A 34 -8.68 8.99 -5.18
N GLY A 35 -9.13 8.45 -6.30
CA GLY A 35 -9.41 9.22 -7.50
C GLY A 35 -10.78 9.89 -7.44
N GLY A 36 -11.18 10.54 -8.53
CA GLY A 36 -12.50 11.15 -8.64
C GLY A 36 -13.62 10.15 -8.32
N GLY A 37 -14.64 10.57 -7.58
CA GLY A 37 -15.74 9.69 -7.16
C GLY A 37 -15.43 8.82 -5.93
N GLY A 38 -14.51 9.23 -5.07
CA GLY A 38 -14.11 8.49 -3.85
C GLY A 38 -15.20 8.35 -2.77
N GLU A 39 -16.42 8.84 -2.98
CA GLU A 39 -17.51 8.77 -2.00
C GLU A 39 -17.86 7.33 -1.61
N ALA A 40 -17.93 6.42 -2.58
CA ALA A 40 -18.22 5.01 -2.32
C ALA A 40 -17.10 4.34 -1.49
N ILE A 41 -15.84 4.70 -1.72
CA ILE A 41 -14.71 4.24 -0.90
C ILE A 41 -14.81 4.80 0.52
N ARG A 42 -15.15 6.09 0.66
CA ARG A 42 -15.38 6.71 1.99
C ARG A 42 -16.50 6.01 2.75
N ALA A 43 -17.59 5.68 2.06
CA ALA A 43 -18.71 4.94 2.66
C ALA A 43 -18.29 3.52 3.08
N ALA A 44 -17.52 2.80 2.24
CA ALA A 44 -16.99 1.46 2.54
C ALA A 44 -16.05 1.44 3.75
N LEU A 45 -15.36 2.56 4.03
CA LEU A 45 -14.42 2.72 5.14
C LEU A 45 -15.03 3.47 6.35
N ALA A 46 -16.35 3.69 6.34
CA ALA A 46 -17.02 4.37 7.45
C ALA A 46 -16.75 3.67 8.79
N GLY A 47 -16.48 4.49 9.83
CA GLY A 47 -16.14 4.01 11.17
C GLY A 47 -14.67 3.65 11.38
N LEU A 48 -13.84 3.65 10.34
CA LEU A 48 -12.39 3.52 10.49
C LEU A 48 -11.74 4.89 10.64
N ASP A 49 -10.74 4.97 11.51
CA ASP A 49 -9.93 6.17 11.70
C ASP A 49 -8.89 6.29 10.57
N VAL A 50 -9.31 6.90 9.46
CA VAL A 50 -8.51 7.11 8.26
C VAL A 50 -8.71 8.51 7.71
N ARG A 51 -7.66 9.07 7.13
CA ARG A 51 -7.73 10.34 6.38
C ARG A 51 -7.86 10.07 4.89
N PHE A 52 -8.65 10.86 4.21
CA PHE A 52 -8.83 10.76 2.78
C PHE A 52 -8.20 11.94 2.06
N VAL A 53 -7.48 11.65 1.00
CA VAL A 53 -6.93 12.65 0.09
C VAL A 53 -7.31 12.27 -1.33
N GLU A 54 -7.76 13.24 -2.10
CA GLU A 54 -8.14 13.03 -3.49
C GLU A 54 -6.96 13.30 -4.42
N ASN A 55 -6.66 12.34 -5.29
CA ASN A 55 -5.77 12.55 -6.41
C ASN A 55 -6.57 13.21 -7.55
N PRO A 56 -6.26 14.46 -7.93
CA PRO A 56 -6.99 15.16 -8.99
C PRO A 56 -6.69 14.62 -10.39
N ARG A 57 -5.67 13.80 -10.55
CA ARG A 57 -5.22 13.23 -11.84
C ARG A 57 -4.89 11.76 -11.73
N PRO A 58 -5.86 10.89 -11.39
CA PRO A 58 -5.61 9.46 -11.22
C PRO A 58 -5.15 8.77 -12.51
N GLU A 59 -5.52 9.32 -13.67
CA GLU A 59 -5.08 8.85 -14.99
C GLU A 59 -3.57 9.06 -15.25
N ALA A 60 -2.90 9.90 -14.45
CA ALA A 60 -1.45 10.07 -14.51
C ALA A 60 -0.66 8.89 -13.92
N GLY A 61 -1.35 7.80 -13.54
CA GLY A 61 -0.77 6.55 -13.10
C GLY A 61 -0.58 6.45 -11.59
N GLN A 62 -0.17 5.25 -11.14
CA GLN A 62 -0.01 4.91 -9.72
C GLN A 62 0.96 5.85 -8.98
N GLY A 63 2.02 6.31 -9.66
CA GLY A 63 2.99 7.24 -9.08
C GLY A 63 2.35 8.53 -8.61
N SER A 64 1.36 9.06 -9.35
CA SER A 64 0.65 10.29 -8.97
C SER A 64 -0.13 10.12 -7.66
N SER A 65 -0.75 8.96 -7.43
CA SER A 65 -1.45 8.65 -6.18
C SER A 65 -0.49 8.53 -5.00
N ILE A 66 0.66 7.90 -5.20
CA ILE A 66 1.70 7.82 -4.16
C ILE A 66 2.22 9.22 -3.83
N ALA A 67 2.47 10.08 -4.83
CA ALA A 67 2.95 11.45 -4.63
C ALA A 67 1.94 12.29 -3.83
N VAL A 68 0.65 12.18 -4.14
CA VAL A 68 -0.43 12.86 -3.39
C VAL A 68 -0.48 12.37 -1.95
N GLY A 69 -0.43 11.06 -1.73
CA GLY A 69 -0.43 10.47 -0.38
C GLY A 69 0.81 10.90 0.43
N ALA A 70 1.99 10.85 -0.19
CA ALA A 70 3.24 11.28 0.45
C ALA A 70 3.25 12.77 0.81
N SER A 71 2.62 13.61 -0.02
CA SER A 71 2.49 15.05 0.25
C SER A 71 1.52 15.37 1.41
N ALA A 72 0.65 14.42 1.75
CA ALA A 72 -0.34 14.56 2.82
C ALA A 72 0.13 14.01 4.17
N LEU A 73 1.37 13.51 4.27
CA LEU A 73 1.93 13.01 5.52
C LEU A 73 2.05 14.13 6.56
N ARG A 74 1.90 13.77 7.83
CA ARG A 74 2.03 14.73 8.94
C ARG A 74 3.48 15.10 9.16
N ALA A 75 3.71 16.31 9.65
CA ALA A 75 5.03 16.71 10.12
C ALA A 75 5.51 15.77 11.23
N GLY A 76 6.77 15.37 11.19
CA GLY A 76 7.33 14.42 12.15
C GLY A 76 7.09 12.94 11.80
N THR A 77 6.50 12.64 10.64
CA THR A 77 6.44 11.25 10.16
C THR A 77 7.85 10.68 10.02
N GLU A 78 8.15 9.60 10.71
CA GLU A 78 9.47 8.96 10.68
C GLU A 78 9.60 7.95 9.54
N ALA A 79 8.50 7.29 9.19
CA ALA A 79 8.43 6.34 8.07
C ALA A 79 7.02 6.28 7.50
N VAL A 80 6.89 5.83 6.26
CA VAL A 80 5.62 5.59 5.57
C VAL A 80 5.59 4.19 4.98
N ILE A 81 4.46 3.50 5.12
CA ILE A 81 4.20 2.23 4.45
C ILE A 81 3.29 2.50 3.25
N VAL A 82 3.77 2.17 2.06
CA VAL A 82 2.99 2.24 0.83
C VAL A 82 2.41 0.86 0.56
N ALA A 83 1.09 0.79 0.51
CA ALA A 83 0.32 -0.44 0.29
C ALA A 83 -0.74 -0.25 -0.80
N LEU A 84 -1.26 -1.34 -1.31
CA LEU A 84 -2.29 -1.36 -2.35
C LEU A 84 -3.67 -1.63 -1.74
N GLY A 85 -4.68 -0.90 -2.21
CA GLY A 85 -6.06 -1.05 -1.74
C GLY A 85 -6.77 -2.31 -2.27
N ASP A 86 -6.18 -3.00 -3.25
CA ASP A 86 -6.69 -4.20 -3.90
C ASP A 86 -5.99 -5.50 -3.45
N GLN A 87 -5.21 -5.43 -2.37
CA GLN A 87 -4.58 -6.58 -1.71
C GLN A 87 -5.26 -6.88 -0.35
N PRO A 88 -6.44 -7.52 -0.34
CA PRO A 88 -7.23 -7.71 0.90
C PRO A 88 -6.63 -8.74 1.86
N ARG A 89 -5.62 -9.50 1.43
CA ARG A 89 -5.02 -10.62 2.18
C ARG A 89 -3.55 -10.39 2.53
N VAL A 90 -3.13 -9.15 2.79
CA VAL A 90 -1.79 -8.89 3.34
C VAL A 90 -1.73 -9.47 4.75
N PRO A 91 -0.86 -10.46 5.03
CA PRO A 91 -0.76 -11.04 6.36
C PRO A 91 -0.26 -10.01 7.38
N PRO A 92 -0.81 -9.98 8.62
CA PRO A 92 -0.41 -9.01 9.64
C PRO A 92 1.07 -9.09 10.05
N ASP A 93 1.68 -10.26 9.95
CA ASP A 93 3.09 -10.50 10.24
C ASP A 93 4.01 -9.79 9.25
N VAL A 94 3.57 -9.55 8.01
CA VAL A 94 4.35 -8.82 7.01
C VAL A 94 4.64 -7.41 7.47
N VAL A 95 3.63 -6.66 7.89
CA VAL A 95 3.80 -5.27 8.36
C VAL A 95 4.67 -5.22 9.60
N THR A 96 4.43 -6.12 10.55
CA THR A 96 5.23 -6.24 11.78
C THR A 96 6.70 -6.54 11.46
N ALA A 97 6.97 -7.45 10.53
CA ALA A 97 8.33 -7.79 10.12
C ALA A 97 9.05 -6.64 9.41
N LEU A 98 8.34 -5.86 8.57
CA LEU A 98 8.91 -4.67 7.94
C LEU A 98 9.31 -3.62 8.97
N LEU A 99 8.44 -3.32 9.94
CA LEU A 99 8.73 -2.38 11.03
C LEU A 99 9.93 -2.85 11.87
N ALA A 100 9.94 -4.12 12.27
CA ALA A 100 11.05 -4.71 13.02
C ALA A 100 12.37 -4.67 12.23
N ALA A 101 12.34 -4.92 10.93
CA ALA A 101 13.52 -4.85 10.07
C ALA A 101 14.02 -3.40 9.92
N TRP A 102 13.11 -2.43 9.81
CA TRP A 102 13.45 -1.01 9.75
C TRP A 102 14.19 -0.56 11.01
N HIS A 103 13.64 -0.83 12.19
CA HIS A 103 14.27 -0.50 13.47
C HIS A 103 15.64 -1.17 13.65
N ARG A 104 15.79 -2.42 13.21
CA ARG A 104 17.03 -3.19 13.35
C ARG A 104 18.12 -2.75 12.39
N THR A 105 17.76 -2.41 11.13
CA THR A 105 18.74 -2.19 10.07
C THR A 105 19.03 -0.73 9.79
N SER A 106 18.15 0.18 10.20
CA SER A 106 18.17 1.61 9.88
C SER A 106 18.30 1.87 8.36
N LYS A 107 17.80 0.93 7.52
CA LYS A 107 17.80 1.12 6.07
C LYS A 107 16.66 2.06 5.68
N ALA A 108 16.92 2.89 4.68
CA ALA A 108 15.96 3.88 4.19
C ALA A 108 14.71 3.25 3.57
N ILE A 109 14.81 2.01 3.09
CA ILE A 109 13.70 1.26 2.48
C ILE A 109 13.70 -0.15 3.03
N VAL A 110 12.52 -0.68 3.35
CA VAL A 110 12.34 -2.09 3.72
C VAL A 110 11.25 -2.69 2.84
N ALA A 111 11.61 -3.74 2.09
CA ALA A 111 10.72 -4.37 1.13
C ALA A 111 10.56 -5.87 1.41
N PRO A 112 9.35 -6.42 1.33
CA PRO A 112 9.13 -7.86 1.45
C PRO A 112 9.61 -8.56 0.17
N VAL A 113 10.11 -9.78 0.36
CA VAL A 113 10.45 -10.71 -0.74
C VAL A 113 9.70 -12.00 -0.49
N TYR A 114 8.67 -12.24 -1.27
CA TYR A 114 7.84 -13.43 -1.23
C TYR A 114 8.45 -14.49 -2.14
N ARG A 115 9.00 -15.56 -1.53
CA ARG A 115 9.84 -16.54 -2.24
C ARG A 115 11.01 -15.86 -2.97
N SER A 116 10.84 -15.39 -4.20
CA SER A 116 11.87 -14.68 -4.97
C SER A 116 11.38 -13.36 -5.56
N LEU A 117 10.11 -12.96 -5.29
CA LEU A 117 9.48 -11.78 -5.85
C LEU A 117 9.40 -10.67 -4.81
N GLN A 118 9.92 -9.49 -5.14
CA GLN A 118 9.69 -8.30 -4.33
C GLN A 118 8.25 -7.81 -4.54
N GLY A 119 7.54 -7.59 -3.43
CA GLY A 119 6.14 -7.19 -3.44
C GLY A 119 5.85 -5.97 -2.58
N THR A 120 4.60 -5.87 -2.19
CA THR A 120 4.00 -4.86 -1.30
C THR A 120 3.51 -5.52 -0.02
N PRO A 121 3.30 -4.74 1.05
CA PRO A 121 3.59 -3.32 1.23
C PRO A 121 5.09 -3.02 1.35
N VAL A 122 5.51 -1.78 1.08
CA VAL A 122 6.91 -1.35 1.21
C VAL A 122 7.00 -0.19 2.20
N LEU A 123 7.96 -0.27 3.12
CA LEU A 123 8.25 0.79 4.08
C LEU A 123 9.37 1.70 3.55
N PHE A 124 9.17 3.01 3.68
CA PHE A 124 10.12 4.06 3.33
C PHE A 124 10.35 4.97 4.53
N ALA A 125 11.60 5.17 4.93
CA ALA A 125 11.96 6.14 5.96
C ALA A 125 11.69 7.59 5.47
N ALA A 126 11.55 8.53 6.39
CA ALA A 126 11.24 9.93 6.10
C ALA A 126 12.15 10.57 5.05
N GLU A 127 13.43 10.21 5.04
CA GLU A 127 14.41 10.72 4.07
C GLU A 127 14.09 10.34 2.61
N VAL A 128 13.24 9.33 2.38
CA VAL A 128 12.82 8.89 1.04
C VAL A 128 11.53 9.61 0.59
N VAL A 129 10.78 10.23 1.50
CA VAL A 129 9.51 10.91 1.19
C VAL A 129 9.64 11.91 0.04
N PRO A 130 10.71 12.73 -0.08
CA PRO A 130 10.87 13.61 -1.23
C PRO A 130 10.91 12.89 -2.58
N GLU A 131 11.43 11.66 -2.63
CA GLU A 131 11.43 10.85 -3.86
C GLU A 131 10.01 10.31 -4.17
N LEU A 132 9.24 9.97 -3.13
CA LEU A 132 7.85 9.55 -3.29
C LEU A 132 6.95 10.70 -3.78
N THR A 133 7.16 11.93 -3.27
CA THR A 133 6.40 13.10 -3.70
C THR A 133 6.72 13.53 -5.15
N ALA A 134 7.86 13.12 -5.69
CA ALA A 134 8.26 13.40 -7.06
C ALA A 134 7.80 12.32 -8.06
N LEU A 135 7.12 11.26 -7.61
CA LEU A 135 6.68 10.17 -8.48
C LEU A 135 5.63 10.60 -9.50
N THR A 136 5.74 10.05 -10.70
CA THR A 136 4.79 10.19 -11.80
C THR A 136 4.68 8.86 -12.57
N GLY A 137 3.63 8.72 -13.39
CA GLY A 137 3.45 7.55 -14.25
C GLY A 137 3.08 6.27 -13.49
N ASP A 138 3.14 5.14 -14.19
CA ASP A 138 2.61 3.84 -13.71
C ASP A 138 3.62 2.99 -12.94
N ALA A 139 4.89 3.35 -12.94
CA ALA A 139 5.94 2.55 -12.29
C ALA A 139 5.78 2.44 -10.76
N GLY A 140 4.93 3.29 -10.17
CA GLY A 140 4.73 3.35 -8.73
C GLY A 140 6.05 3.58 -7.98
N ALA A 141 6.17 3.00 -6.78
CA ALA A 141 7.38 3.12 -5.97
C ALA A 141 8.51 2.14 -6.38
N ARG A 142 8.30 1.26 -7.36
CA ARG A 142 9.30 0.25 -7.78
C ARG A 142 10.62 0.91 -8.24
N GLY A 143 10.52 2.04 -8.94
CA GLY A 143 11.70 2.80 -9.38
C GLY A 143 12.53 3.31 -8.20
N VAL A 144 11.90 3.78 -7.14
CA VAL A 144 12.56 4.27 -5.92
C VAL A 144 13.29 3.11 -5.22
N VAL A 145 12.64 1.95 -5.11
CA VAL A 145 13.26 0.75 -4.50
C VAL A 145 14.45 0.26 -5.33
N GLY A 146 14.33 0.26 -6.66
CA GLY A 146 15.37 -0.23 -7.57
C GLY A 146 16.56 0.70 -7.76
N ALA A 147 16.37 2.02 -7.56
CA ALA A 147 17.38 3.04 -7.89
C ALA A 147 18.69 2.88 -7.09
N ARG A 148 18.61 2.46 -5.83
CA ARG A 148 19.79 2.30 -4.95
C ARG A 148 19.64 1.07 -4.06
N PRO A 149 20.00 -0.13 -4.54
CA PRO A 149 19.82 -1.39 -3.80
C PRO A 149 20.50 -1.42 -2.42
N ALA A 150 21.59 -0.67 -2.24
CA ALA A 150 22.33 -0.62 -0.98
C ALA A 150 21.53 -0.03 0.20
N ARG A 151 20.50 0.78 -0.07
CA ARG A 151 19.62 1.37 0.95
C ARG A 151 18.37 0.53 1.27
N VAL A 152 18.24 -0.64 0.64
CA VAL A 152 17.08 -1.52 0.79
C VAL A 152 17.42 -2.69 1.70
N ALA A 153 16.65 -2.87 2.78
CA ALA A 153 16.59 -4.13 3.50
C ALA A 153 15.50 -5.01 2.88
N ARG A 154 15.80 -6.27 2.63
CA ARG A 154 14.86 -7.25 2.11
C ARG A 154 14.44 -8.21 3.21
N VAL A 155 13.14 -8.36 3.42
CA VAL A 155 12.56 -9.28 4.40
C VAL A 155 11.98 -10.49 3.66
N PRO A 156 12.58 -11.67 3.80
CA PRO A 156 12.10 -12.86 3.09
C PRO A 156 10.85 -13.44 3.76
N PHE A 157 9.92 -13.92 2.93
CA PHE A 157 8.73 -14.68 3.32
C PHE A 157 8.64 -15.94 2.47
N ASP A 158 8.31 -17.08 3.10
CA ASP A 158 8.23 -18.39 2.42
C ASP A 158 6.88 -18.62 1.72
N HIS A 159 5.89 -17.76 1.98
CA HIS A 159 4.58 -17.80 1.30
C HIS A 159 4.59 -16.99 0.01
N GLU A 160 3.55 -17.16 -0.77
CA GLU A 160 3.34 -16.37 -2.01
C GLU A 160 2.98 -14.92 -1.69
N MET A 161 3.25 -14.05 -2.66
CA MET A 161 2.83 -12.64 -2.57
C MET A 161 1.31 -12.58 -2.47
N PRO A 162 0.76 -11.75 -1.56
CA PRO A 162 -0.68 -11.51 -1.50
C PRO A 162 -1.20 -11.10 -2.88
N PRO A 163 -2.24 -11.78 -3.40
CA PRO A 163 -2.74 -11.50 -4.74
C PRO A 163 -3.45 -10.15 -4.82
N ASP A 164 -3.22 -9.46 -5.94
CA ASP A 164 -4.01 -8.30 -6.34
C ASP A 164 -5.35 -8.78 -6.93
N VAL A 165 -6.40 -8.01 -6.73
CA VAL A 165 -7.69 -8.27 -7.39
C VAL A 165 -7.81 -7.37 -8.62
N ASP A 166 -7.30 -7.82 -9.77
CA ASP A 166 -7.32 -7.07 -11.02
C ASP A 166 -8.42 -7.52 -11.98
N THR A 167 -8.77 -8.81 -11.94
CA THR A 167 -9.74 -9.44 -12.83
C THR A 167 -10.86 -10.12 -12.04
N PRO A 168 -12.02 -10.42 -12.69
CA PRO A 168 -13.05 -11.26 -12.09
C PRO A 168 -12.55 -12.65 -11.67
N ASP A 169 -11.57 -13.20 -12.40
CA ASP A 169 -10.98 -14.50 -12.09
C ASP A 169 -10.11 -14.44 -10.82
N ASP A 170 -9.40 -13.32 -10.58
CA ASP A 170 -8.65 -13.11 -9.34
C ASP A 170 -9.60 -13.07 -8.15
N PHE A 171 -10.72 -12.34 -8.31
CA PHE A 171 -11.76 -12.27 -7.30
C PHE A 171 -12.38 -13.63 -7.00
N ALA A 172 -12.69 -14.41 -8.06
CA ALA A 172 -13.28 -15.74 -7.92
C ALA A 172 -12.31 -16.70 -7.18
N ARG A 173 -11.01 -16.65 -7.48
CA ARG A 173 -9.98 -17.45 -6.78
C ARG A 173 -9.93 -17.15 -5.28
N LEU A 174 -9.98 -15.88 -4.91
CA LEU A 174 -10.00 -15.48 -3.50
C LEU A 174 -11.30 -15.85 -2.76
N HIS A 175 -12.35 -16.16 -3.47
CA HIS A 175 -13.65 -16.54 -2.86
C HIS A 175 -13.70 -18.02 -2.44
N VAL A 176 -12.83 -18.85 -3.01
CA VAL A 176 -12.82 -20.33 -2.82
C VAL A 176 -11.87 -20.75 -1.71
N GLU A 177 -10.89 -19.91 -1.35
CA GLU A 177 -9.92 -20.10 -0.26
C GLU A 177 -10.43 -19.51 1.06
#